data_36fee721afe3bbf63068817533abefcf
#
_entry.id   36fee721afe3bbf63068817533abefcf
#
_cell.length_a   1.000
_cell.length_b   1.000
_cell.length_c   1.000
_cell.angle_alpha   90.00
_cell.angle_beta   90.00
_cell.angle_gamma   90.00
#
_symmetry.space_group_name_H-M   'P 1'
#
loop_
_entity.id
_entity.type
_entity.pdbx_description
1 polymer ?
#
loop_
_entity_poly.entity_id
_entity_poly.type
_entity_poly.pdbx_seq_one_letter_code
_entity_poly.pdbx_strand_id
1 'polypeptide(L)'
;AVLTMGTVTSCSDSGYLDINYNPNYPSTASYKQLLPAAEGSIVAVSGLYQQITGDFWCQYVTQGNSTNQYNTLANYAVTTSGSIPPVTTVWQNTYANSLEDLKLALASAEESKAWNYWMVAKILQAYNFLVLTDTYGDIPFTGALDIENNPHAAFDDSKTVVYPGILEMLDAAIAKLDDAKAAEKASPLGVVDCFLGGSMDSWAGFAKSLKLKMYLKDFDAHKSDIQALLSAGGLLEQDCAWVNWEDGTNKGNPLYEFNIRQLNTTENIRACHTFLEYLLDKKDPRIIKLYEVTANAKKTLGYSSDEELIAHMDECYEGLPCGTKPNTDETTEGGI
;
A
#
# COMPACT_ATOMS: atom_id res chain seq x y z
N ALA A 1 46.00 64.17 -7.69
CA ALA A 1 45.20 63.06 -8.17
C ALA A 1 44.59 62.35 -6.96
N VAL A 2 43.28 62.55 -6.74
CA VAL A 2 42.51 61.87 -5.72
C VAL A 2 41.89 60.65 -6.37
N LEU A 3 42.34 59.44 -5.97
CA LEU A 3 41.75 58.18 -6.39
C LEU A 3 40.51 57.94 -5.55
N THR A 4 39.34 58.15 -6.06
CA THR A 4 38.07 57.71 -5.48
C THR A 4 37.97 56.20 -5.64
N MET A 5 38.19 55.44 -4.57
CA MET A 5 37.81 54.02 -4.52
C MET A 5 36.28 53.96 -4.51
N GLY A 6 35.71 53.63 -5.64
CA GLY A 6 34.32 53.21 -5.70
C GLY A 6 34.12 51.92 -4.97
N THR A 7 33.37 51.94 -3.88
CA THR A 7 32.89 50.75 -3.21
C THR A 7 31.92 50.05 -4.18
N VAL A 8 32.37 48.93 -4.74
CA VAL A 8 31.48 47.99 -5.39
C VAL A 8 30.62 47.34 -4.29
N THR A 9 29.46 47.92 -4.04
CA THR A 9 28.38 47.19 -3.39
C THR A 9 27.81 46.18 -4.36
N SER A 10 28.58 45.11 -4.54
CA SER A 10 28.13 43.97 -5.32
C SER A 10 27.17 43.14 -4.47
N CYS A 11 25.93 43.07 -4.91
CA CYS A 11 24.98 41.98 -4.64
C CYS A 11 24.81 41.59 -3.16
N SER A 12 24.19 42.48 -2.39
CA SER A 12 23.54 42.09 -1.13
C SER A 12 22.05 41.82 -1.31
N ASP A 13 21.60 41.61 -2.55
CA ASP A 13 20.23 41.18 -2.78
C ASP A 13 20.17 39.67 -2.58
N SER A 14 19.57 39.29 -1.44
CA SER A 14 19.31 37.92 -1.01
C SER A 14 18.64 37.07 -2.12
N GLY A 15 17.98 37.67 -3.07
CA GLY A 15 17.34 36.98 -4.19
C GLY A 15 18.27 36.38 -5.26
N TYR A 16 19.51 36.91 -5.42
CA TYR A 16 20.43 36.40 -6.46
C TYR A 16 21.20 35.15 -6.02
N LEU A 17 21.44 34.99 -4.72
CA LEU A 17 22.10 33.82 -4.16
C LEU A 17 21.11 32.71 -3.77
N ASP A 18 19.83 33.00 -3.82
CA ASP A 18 18.75 32.07 -3.46
C ASP A 18 18.21 31.31 -4.68
N ILE A 19 19.13 30.87 -5.56
CA ILE A 19 18.79 30.11 -6.76
C ILE A 19 18.00 28.80 -6.43
N ASN A 20 18.17 28.30 -5.22
CA ASN A 20 17.48 27.12 -4.74
C ASN A 20 16.14 27.42 -4.04
N TYR A 21 15.80 28.71 -3.84
CA TYR A 21 14.50 29.11 -3.30
C TYR A 21 13.51 29.34 -4.43
N ASN A 22 12.58 28.40 -4.60
CA ASN A 22 11.47 28.61 -5.52
C ASN A 22 10.26 29.17 -4.73
N PRO A 23 9.90 30.46 -4.90
CA PRO A 23 8.81 31.08 -4.16
C PRO A 23 7.43 30.47 -4.47
N ASN A 24 7.34 29.68 -5.53
CA ASN A 24 6.11 28.96 -5.90
C ASN A 24 6.00 27.58 -5.23
N TYR A 25 7.05 27.11 -4.56
CA TYR A 25 7.00 25.90 -3.75
C TYR A 25 6.96 26.29 -2.28
N PRO A 26 5.95 25.87 -1.52
CA PRO A 26 5.91 26.10 -0.09
C PRO A 26 7.13 25.43 0.56
N SER A 27 7.85 26.17 1.40
CA SER A 27 9.01 25.65 2.14
C SER A 27 8.61 24.67 3.23
N THR A 28 7.32 24.63 3.58
CA THR A 28 6.74 23.71 4.58
C THR A 28 5.35 23.28 4.10
N ALA A 29 5.10 21.98 4.13
CA ALA A 29 3.78 21.43 3.91
C ALA A 29 3.08 21.21 5.26
N SER A 30 1.80 21.53 5.33
CA SER A 30 1.00 21.30 6.53
C SER A 30 0.53 19.82 6.61
N TYR A 31 0.19 19.37 7.82
CA TYR A 31 -0.43 18.05 8.00
C TYR A 31 -1.65 17.80 7.09
N LYS A 32 -2.39 18.86 6.69
CA LYS A 32 -3.53 18.78 5.78
C LYS A 32 -3.15 18.41 4.34
N GLN A 33 -1.92 18.68 3.94
CA GLN A 33 -1.38 18.36 2.63
C GLN A 33 -0.58 17.04 2.67
N LEU A 34 0.16 16.81 3.75
CA LEU A 34 1.02 15.65 3.92
C LEU A 34 0.22 14.34 4.12
N LEU A 35 -0.89 14.40 4.88
CA LEU A 35 -1.69 13.19 5.13
C LEU A 35 -2.24 12.57 3.83
N PRO A 36 -2.96 13.30 2.95
CA PRO A 36 -3.46 12.71 1.71
C PRO A 36 -2.34 12.31 0.74
N ALA A 37 -1.18 12.98 0.76
CA ALA A 37 -0.01 12.57 -0.02
C ALA A 37 0.52 11.21 0.46
N ALA A 38 0.63 11.02 1.77
CA ALA A 38 1.01 9.75 2.36
C ALA A 38 0.00 8.64 2.07
N GLU A 39 -1.31 8.92 2.18
CA GLU A 39 -2.37 7.97 1.81
C GLU A 39 -2.27 7.54 0.35
N GLY A 40 -2.05 8.48 -0.57
CA GLY A 40 -1.82 8.19 -1.98
C GLY A 40 -0.61 7.31 -2.22
N SER A 41 0.50 7.56 -1.52
CA SER A 41 1.71 6.72 -1.58
C SER A 41 1.47 5.31 -1.05
N ILE A 42 0.73 5.17 0.05
CA ILE A 42 0.35 3.86 0.62
C ILE A 42 -0.47 3.05 -0.39
N VAL A 43 -1.45 3.69 -1.03
CA VAL A 43 -2.30 3.02 -2.03
C VAL A 43 -1.49 2.60 -3.25
N ALA A 44 -0.57 3.44 -3.73
CA ALA A 44 0.29 3.09 -4.84
C ALA A 44 1.20 1.89 -4.52
N VAL A 45 1.75 1.84 -3.30
CA VAL A 45 2.57 0.69 -2.87
C VAL A 45 1.73 -0.57 -2.70
N SER A 46 0.65 -0.49 -1.93
CA SER A 46 -0.18 -1.66 -1.59
C SER A 46 -1.01 -2.14 -2.78
N GLY A 47 -1.61 -1.22 -3.53
CA GLY A 47 -2.53 -1.52 -4.63
C GLY A 47 -1.84 -1.83 -5.97
N LEU A 48 -0.52 -1.69 -6.07
CA LEU A 48 0.23 -2.04 -7.27
C LEU A 48 1.38 -2.99 -6.95
N TYR A 49 2.43 -2.49 -6.30
CA TYR A 49 3.68 -3.26 -6.19
C TYR A 49 3.57 -4.47 -5.28
N GLN A 50 2.92 -4.32 -4.12
CA GLN A 50 2.70 -5.44 -3.20
C GLN A 50 1.64 -6.39 -3.70
N GLN A 51 0.56 -5.87 -4.30
CA GLN A 51 -0.50 -6.66 -4.92
C GLN A 51 0.12 -7.62 -5.96
N ILE A 52 0.86 -7.07 -6.92
CA ILE A 52 1.50 -7.88 -7.97
C ILE A 52 2.45 -8.91 -7.34
N THR A 53 3.35 -8.50 -6.45
CA THR A 53 4.31 -9.42 -5.85
C THR A 53 3.61 -10.52 -5.06
N GLY A 54 2.62 -10.17 -4.25
CA GLY A 54 1.86 -11.12 -3.44
C GLY A 54 1.09 -12.11 -4.29
N ASP A 55 0.35 -11.62 -5.27
CA ASP A 55 -0.49 -12.47 -6.13
C ASP A 55 0.34 -13.47 -6.95
N PHE A 56 1.50 -13.04 -7.47
CA PHE A 56 2.38 -13.95 -8.20
C PHE A 56 3.08 -14.96 -7.27
N TRP A 57 3.57 -14.53 -6.11
CA TRP A 57 4.30 -15.41 -5.21
C TRP A 57 3.40 -16.37 -4.43
N CYS A 58 2.15 -15.98 -4.18
CA CYS A 58 1.13 -16.88 -3.66
C CYS A 58 0.49 -17.75 -4.75
N GLN A 59 0.91 -17.59 -6.01
CA GLN A 59 0.36 -18.33 -7.16
C GLN A 59 -1.17 -18.16 -7.32
N TYR A 60 -1.67 -16.97 -6.99
CA TYR A 60 -3.05 -16.62 -7.33
C TYR A 60 -3.16 -16.30 -8.82
N VAL A 61 -2.10 -15.67 -9.34
CA VAL A 61 -1.97 -15.30 -10.74
C VAL A 61 -0.61 -15.70 -11.31
N THR A 62 -0.50 -15.71 -12.61
CA THR A 62 0.74 -15.92 -13.35
C THR A 62 0.82 -15.02 -14.57
N GLN A 63 1.99 -14.95 -15.21
CA GLN A 63 2.17 -14.22 -16.46
C GLN A 63 1.43 -14.89 -17.61
N GLY A 64 0.71 -14.10 -18.40
CA GLY A 64 0.09 -14.56 -19.64
C GLY A 64 1.13 -14.99 -20.70
N ASN A 65 0.75 -15.92 -21.57
CA ASN A 65 1.64 -16.54 -22.56
C ASN A 65 2.13 -15.57 -23.65
N SER A 66 1.34 -14.56 -23.96
CA SER A 66 1.64 -13.60 -25.04
C SER A 66 2.62 -12.50 -24.64
N THR A 67 2.94 -12.39 -23.34
CA THR A 67 3.77 -11.30 -22.77
C THR A 67 4.83 -11.85 -21.84
N ASN A 68 5.78 -11.00 -21.41
CA ASN A 68 6.85 -11.40 -20.50
C ASN A 68 7.11 -10.38 -19.37
N GLN A 69 6.17 -9.48 -19.14
CA GLN A 69 6.32 -8.36 -18.21
C GLN A 69 6.65 -8.80 -16.78
N TYR A 70 5.96 -9.83 -16.30
CA TYR A 70 6.10 -10.36 -14.94
C TYR A 70 6.78 -11.73 -14.87
N ASN A 71 7.43 -12.15 -15.94
CA ASN A 71 8.02 -13.49 -16.02
C ASN A 71 9.05 -13.76 -14.91
N THR A 72 9.84 -12.76 -14.52
CA THR A 72 10.78 -12.88 -13.40
C THR A 72 10.06 -13.12 -12.08
N LEU A 73 8.96 -12.43 -11.80
CA LEU A 73 8.14 -12.66 -10.61
C LEU A 73 7.49 -14.04 -10.62
N ALA A 74 6.90 -14.45 -11.74
CA ALA A 74 6.29 -15.77 -11.89
C ALA A 74 7.29 -16.93 -11.70
N ASN A 75 8.59 -16.68 -11.91
CA ASN A 75 9.68 -17.62 -11.69
C ASN A 75 10.42 -17.40 -10.35
N TYR A 76 9.87 -16.62 -9.42
CA TYR A 76 10.48 -16.29 -8.12
C TYR A 76 11.86 -15.64 -8.24
N ALA A 77 12.17 -15.01 -9.36
CA ALA A 77 13.42 -14.29 -9.53
C ALA A 77 13.27 -12.84 -9.08
N VAL A 78 14.01 -12.46 -8.05
CA VAL A 78 14.10 -11.08 -7.60
C VAL A 78 15.21 -10.38 -8.39
N THR A 79 14.84 -9.35 -9.16
CA THR A 79 15.80 -8.52 -9.87
C THR A 79 15.72 -7.08 -9.37
N THR A 80 16.85 -6.41 -9.32
CA THR A 80 16.94 -4.97 -9.00
C THR A 80 16.82 -4.08 -10.24
N SER A 81 16.76 -4.69 -11.42
CA SER A 81 16.65 -4.02 -12.71
C SER A 81 15.55 -4.67 -13.55
N GLY A 82 14.76 -3.88 -14.21
CA GLY A 82 13.66 -4.32 -15.06
C GLY A 82 12.52 -3.31 -15.08
N SER A 83 11.51 -3.58 -15.90
CA SER A 83 10.39 -2.66 -16.06
C SER A 83 9.56 -2.52 -14.77
N ILE A 84 9.60 -3.53 -13.89
CA ILE A 84 8.99 -3.48 -12.56
C ILE A 84 9.96 -4.12 -11.57
N PRO A 85 10.70 -3.33 -10.78
CA PRO A 85 11.40 -3.80 -9.59
C PRO A 85 10.48 -3.65 -8.36
N PRO A 86 9.45 -4.51 -8.14
CA PRO A 86 8.43 -4.25 -7.12
C PRO A 86 9.02 -4.24 -5.72
N VAL A 87 10.03 -5.05 -5.46
CA VAL A 87 10.65 -5.19 -4.13
C VAL A 87 11.40 -3.90 -3.74
N THR A 88 12.27 -3.38 -4.60
CA THR A 88 13.00 -2.13 -4.32
C THR A 88 12.07 -0.92 -4.29
N THR A 89 11.05 -0.91 -5.12
CA THR A 89 10.07 0.18 -5.18
C THR A 89 9.21 0.26 -3.93
N VAL A 90 8.81 -0.88 -3.36
CA VAL A 90 8.10 -0.92 -2.06
C VAL A 90 8.96 -0.25 -0.98
N TRP A 91 10.22 -0.64 -0.85
CA TRP A 91 11.15 -0.06 0.13
C TRP A 91 11.30 1.46 -0.05
N GLN A 92 11.69 1.88 -1.25
CA GLN A 92 11.96 3.29 -1.53
C GLN A 92 10.73 4.17 -1.35
N ASN A 93 9.59 3.80 -1.91
CA ASN A 93 8.38 4.61 -1.81
C ASN A 93 7.82 4.66 -0.39
N THR A 94 7.94 3.57 0.37
CA THR A 94 7.46 3.57 1.74
C THR A 94 8.31 4.47 2.63
N TYR A 95 9.65 4.39 2.56
CA TYR A 95 10.51 5.24 3.38
C TYR A 95 10.54 6.70 2.91
N ALA A 96 10.80 6.93 1.61
CA ALA A 96 11.07 8.26 1.10
C ALA A 96 9.82 9.13 0.89
N ASN A 97 8.66 8.50 0.64
CA ASN A 97 7.44 9.25 0.40
C ASN A 97 6.50 9.13 1.60
N SER A 98 5.92 7.93 1.83
CA SER A 98 4.86 7.76 2.81
C SER A 98 5.32 8.02 4.26
N LEU A 99 6.41 7.38 4.71
CA LEU A 99 6.89 7.52 6.10
C LEU A 99 7.44 8.91 6.39
N GLU A 100 8.13 9.54 5.43
CA GLU A 100 8.65 10.91 5.63
C GLU A 100 7.50 11.92 5.69
N ASP A 101 6.50 11.82 4.79
CA ASP A 101 5.31 12.65 4.84
C ASP A 101 4.54 12.47 6.17
N LEU A 102 4.39 11.23 6.65
CA LEU A 102 3.75 10.95 7.94
C LEU A 102 4.52 11.50 9.12
N LYS A 103 5.86 11.43 9.13
CA LYS A 103 6.70 12.03 10.16
C LYS A 103 6.47 13.53 10.24
N LEU A 104 6.51 14.22 9.11
CA LEU A 104 6.28 15.67 9.03
C LEU A 104 4.83 16.03 9.41
N ALA A 105 3.85 15.23 8.97
CA ALA A 105 2.46 15.41 9.34
C ALA A 105 2.24 15.28 10.85
N LEU A 106 2.86 14.28 11.48
CA LEU A 106 2.79 14.07 12.94
C LEU A 106 3.33 15.27 13.71
N ALA A 107 4.51 15.76 13.35
CA ALA A 107 5.12 16.92 14.00
C ALA A 107 4.23 18.18 13.87
N SER A 108 3.77 18.48 12.66
CA SER A 108 2.90 19.64 12.39
C SER A 108 1.52 19.53 13.05
N ALA A 109 0.95 18.33 13.10
CA ALA A 109 -0.35 18.07 13.74
C ALA A 109 -0.25 18.16 15.27
N GLU A 110 0.84 17.70 15.86
CA GLU A 110 1.10 17.79 17.31
C GLU A 110 1.25 19.24 17.75
N GLU A 111 2.05 20.05 17.06
CA GLU A 111 2.21 21.48 17.30
C GLU A 111 0.87 22.22 17.26
N SER A 112 0.03 21.86 16.28
CA SER A 112 -1.30 22.45 16.07
C SER A 112 -2.39 21.83 16.93
N LYS A 113 -2.10 20.80 17.71
CA LYS A 113 -3.08 19.97 18.46
C LYS A 113 -4.18 19.40 17.58
N ALA A 114 -3.87 19.13 16.32
CA ALA A 114 -4.77 18.49 15.36
C ALA A 114 -4.76 16.97 15.57
N TRP A 115 -5.32 16.53 16.71
CA TRP A 115 -5.22 15.14 17.18
C TRP A 115 -5.91 14.13 16.27
N ASN A 116 -6.90 14.54 15.49
CA ASN A 116 -7.52 13.73 14.44
C ASN A 116 -6.50 13.38 13.34
N TYR A 117 -5.79 14.37 12.79
CA TYR A 117 -4.72 14.13 11.83
C TYR A 117 -3.55 13.34 12.43
N TRP A 118 -3.17 13.68 13.67
CA TRP A 118 -2.09 12.97 14.37
C TRP A 118 -2.42 11.49 14.56
N MET A 119 -3.64 11.16 14.99
CA MET A 119 -4.08 9.79 15.21
C MET A 119 -4.03 8.98 13.91
N VAL A 120 -4.60 9.51 12.82
CA VAL A 120 -4.59 8.85 11.52
C VAL A 120 -3.17 8.67 11.01
N ALA A 121 -2.34 9.72 11.04
CA ALA A 121 -0.94 9.65 10.62
C ALA A 121 -0.13 8.62 11.43
N LYS A 122 -0.36 8.53 12.75
CA LYS A 122 0.31 7.55 13.61
C LYS A 122 -0.07 6.11 13.27
N ILE A 123 -1.35 5.86 13.00
CA ILE A 123 -1.84 4.53 12.58
C ILE A 123 -1.26 4.14 11.22
N LEU A 124 -1.24 5.07 10.27
CA LEU A 124 -0.68 4.82 8.94
C LEU A 124 0.85 4.64 8.99
N GLN A 125 1.55 5.35 9.87
CA GLN A 125 2.97 5.11 10.11
C GLN A 125 3.22 3.70 10.65
N ALA A 126 2.43 3.26 11.62
CA ALA A 126 2.48 1.89 12.15
C ALA A 126 2.19 0.85 11.07
N TYR A 127 1.20 1.09 10.22
CA TYR A 127 0.86 0.24 9.07
C TYR A 127 2.05 0.12 8.09
N ASN A 128 2.68 1.23 7.73
CA ASN A 128 3.83 1.20 6.82
C ASN A 128 5.02 0.41 7.39
N PHE A 129 5.36 0.59 8.65
CA PHE A 129 6.40 -0.22 9.29
C PHE A 129 6.02 -1.69 9.38
N LEU A 130 4.75 -2.00 9.62
CA LEU A 130 4.26 -3.38 9.60
C LEU A 130 4.43 -4.02 8.22
N VAL A 131 4.05 -3.30 7.17
CA VAL A 131 4.23 -3.72 5.78
C VAL A 131 5.71 -3.97 5.45
N LEU A 132 6.60 -3.06 5.86
CA LEU A 132 8.03 -3.20 5.64
C LEU A 132 8.60 -4.42 6.37
N THR A 133 8.35 -4.56 7.66
CA THR A 133 8.88 -5.70 8.43
C THR A 133 8.29 -7.04 8.00
N ASP A 134 7.02 -7.06 7.58
CA ASP A 134 6.38 -8.24 7.02
C ASP A 134 7.00 -8.69 5.70
N THR A 135 7.50 -7.72 4.91
CA THR A 135 8.11 -7.98 3.60
C THR A 135 9.60 -8.31 3.70
N TYR A 136 10.34 -7.60 4.56
CA TYR A 136 11.80 -7.62 4.58
C TYR A 136 12.43 -8.21 5.84
N GLY A 137 11.66 -8.45 6.90
CA GLY A 137 12.16 -8.87 8.20
C GLY A 137 12.70 -7.69 9.00
N ASP A 138 13.98 -7.71 9.36
CA ASP A 138 14.64 -6.60 10.06
C ASP A 138 14.70 -5.36 9.16
N ILE A 139 14.41 -4.19 9.75
CA ILE A 139 14.33 -2.90 9.03
C ILE A 139 14.87 -1.77 9.89
N PRO A 140 15.33 -0.65 9.32
CA PRO A 140 15.51 0.59 10.07
C PRO A 140 14.18 1.06 10.67
N PHE A 141 14.11 1.15 11.99
CA PHE A 141 12.91 1.54 12.72
C PHE A 141 13.18 2.66 13.73
N THR A 142 13.96 2.39 14.77
CA THR A 142 14.24 3.36 15.85
C THR A 142 15.07 4.55 15.39
N GLY A 143 15.98 4.31 14.47
CA GLY A 143 16.85 5.34 13.87
C GLY A 143 16.40 5.78 12.49
N ALA A 144 15.23 5.34 12.03
CA ALA A 144 14.72 5.68 10.70
C ALA A 144 14.26 7.14 10.62
N LEU A 145 14.22 7.67 9.39
CA LEU A 145 13.68 9.00 9.07
C LEU A 145 14.46 10.18 9.69
N ASP A 146 15.69 9.98 10.11
CA ASP A 146 16.59 11.02 10.62
C ASP A 146 17.86 11.07 9.76
N ILE A 147 17.70 11.40 8.49
CA ILE A 147 18.78 11.40 7.52
C ILE A 147 19.90 12.40 7.87
N GLU A 148 19.56 13.48 8.56
CA GLU A 148 20.53 14.53 8.93
C GLU A 148 21.51 14.03 10.00
N ASN A 149 21.02 13.31 11.02
CA ASN A 149 21.83 12.85 12.13
C ASN A 149 22.20 11.37 12.02
N ASN A 150 21.39 10.57 11.28
CA ASN A 150 21.57 9.14 11.14
C ASN A 150 21.36 8.66 9.69
N PRO A 151 22.21 9.09 8.72
CA PRO A 151 22.05 8.76 7.30
C PRO A 151 22.20 7.25 7.00
N HIS A 152 22.76 6.49 7.94
CA HIS A 152 22.97 5.04 7.84
C HIS A 152 22.30 4.33 9.03
N ALA A 153 21.00 4.51 9.18
CA ALA A 153 20.23 3.86 10.24
C ALA A 153 20.46 2.35 10.25
N ALA A 154 20.73 1.80 11.42
CA ALA A 154 20.87 0.36 11.61
C ALA A 154 19.53 -0.36 11.41
N PHE A 155 19.62 -1.63 11.02
CA PHE A 155 18.47 -2.51 10.98
C PHE A 155 18.14 -2.97 12.41
N ASP A 156 16.91 -2.78 12.80
CA ASP A 156 16.38 -3.23 14.09
C ASP A 156 15.77 -4.62 13.93
N ASP A 157 15.95 -5.47 14.94
CA ASP A 157 15.38 -6.81 14.95
C ASP A 157 13.84 -6.77 14.91
N SER A 158 13.27 -7.48 13.96
CA SER A 158 11.83 -7.47 13.70
C SER A 158 11.00 -7.91 14.91
N LYS A 159 11.43 -8.96 15.62
CA LYS A 159 10.66 -9.58 16.72
C LYS A 159 10.76 -8.83 18.03
N THR A 160 11.97 -8.35 18.36
CA THR A 160 12.26 -7.78 19.70
C THR A 160 12.17 -6.26 19.73
N VAL A 161 12.22 -5.59 18.57
CA VAL A 161 12.20 -4.12 18.47
C VAL A 161 11.05 -3.62 17.60
N VAL A 162 10.96 -4.08 16.35
CA VAL A 162 10.03 -3.49 15.36
C VAL A 162 8.57 -3.81 15.70
N TYR A 163 8.20 -5.08 15.86
CA TYR A 163 6.82 -5.44 16.20
C TYR A 163 6.35 -4.84 17.54
N PRO A 164 7.14 -4.89 18.64
CA PRO A 164 6.76 -4.19 19.87
C PRO A 164 6.56 -2.70 19.67
N GLY A 165 7.47 -2.02 18.95
CA GLY A 165 7.36 -0.60 18.69
C GLY A 165 6.13 -0.23 17.85
N ILE A 166 5.75 -1.06 16.88
CA ILE A 166 4.51 -0.87 16.12
C ILE A 166 3.28 -0.98 17.03
N LEU A 167 3.25 -1.96 17.95
CA LEU A 167 2.17 -2.09 18.92
C LEU A 167 2.06 -0.85 19.82
N GLU A 168 3.19 -0.32 20.28
CA GLU A 168 3.22 0.94 21.05
C GLU A 168 2.68 2.13 20.26
N MET A 169 3.02 2.24 18.97
CA MET A 169 2.48 3.28 18.09
C MET A 169 0.96 3.19 17.97
N LEU A 170 0.41 1.98 17.80
CA LEU A 170 -1.03 1.75 17.71
C LEU A 170 -1.73 2.06 19.05
N ASP A 171 -1.13 1.68 20.17
CA ASP A 171 -1.66 2.01 21.51
C ASP A 171 -1.66 3.51 21.78
N ALA A 172 -0.60 4.21 21.40
CA ALA A 172 -0.53 5.66 21.49
C ALA A 172 -1.62 6.36 20.66
N ALA A 173 -1.89 5.84 19.45
CA ALA A 173 -2.95 6.37 18.61
C ALA A 173 -4.35 6.12 19.21
N ILE A 174 -4.62 4.92 19.70
CA ILE A 174 -5.89 4.57 20.35
C ILE A 174 -6.11 5.41 21.62
N ALA A 175 -5.07 5.67 22.40
CA ALA A 175 -5.14 6.51 23.60
C ALA A 175 -5.53 7.96 23.29
N LYS A 176 -5.34 8.43 22.06
CA LYS A 176 -5.72 9.77 21.60
C LYS A 176 -7.16 9.86 21.05
N LEU A 177 -7.95 8.80 21.10
CA LEU A 177 -9.27 8.75 20.45
C LEU A 177 -10.21 9.89 20.86
N ASP A 178 -10.31 10.21 22.16
CA ASP A 178 -11.22 11.27 22.63
C ASP A 178 -10.74 12.67 22.19
N ASP A 179 -9.44 12.92 22.27
CA ASP A 179 -8.82 14.15 21.76
C ASP A 179 -9.05 14.27 20.25
N ALA A 180 -8.88 13.18 19.51
CA ALA A 180 -9.09 13.12 18.06
C ALA A 180 -10.54 13.38 17.68
N LYS A 181 -11.51 12.80 18.39
CA LYS A 181 -12.94 13.09 18.21
C LYS A 181 -13.29 14.55 18.46
N ALA A 182 -12.69 15.16 19.48
CA ALA A 182 -12.89 16.57 19.76
C ALA A 182 -12.29 17.46 18.65
N ALA A 183 -11.09 17.11 18.16
CA ALA A 183 -10.43 17.80 17.06
C ALA A 183 -11.23 17.63 15.75
N GLU A 184 -11.74 16.44 15.46
CA GLU A 184 -12.54 16.16 14.27
C GLU A 184 -13.82 17.00 14.21
N LYS A 185 -14.50 17.21 15.33
CA LYS A 185 -15.65 18.12 15.41
C LYS A 185 -15.31 19.57 15.12
N ALA A 186 -14.11 20.01 15.49
CA ALA A 186 -13.64 21.39 15.31
C ALA A 186 -13.09 21.64 13.90
N SER A 187 -12.39 20.67 13.32
CA SER A 187 -11.74 20.74 12.00
C SER A 187 -11.75 19.37 11.35
N PRO A 188 -12.85 19.01 10.67
CA PRO A 188 -13.01 17.67 10.08
C PRO A 188 -11.95 17.36 9.02
N LEU A 189 -11.50 16.10 8.98
CA LEU A 189 -10.73 15.56 7.86
C LEU A 189 -11.59 15.50 6.59
N GLY A 190 -12.80 15.01 6.72
CA GLY A 190 -13.73 14.89 5.60
C GLY A 190 -13.12 14.10 4.44
N VAL A 191 -13.17 14.70 3.24
CA VAL A 191 -12.64 14.11 2.00
C VAL A 191 -11.11 14.00 1.93
N VAL A 192 -10.39 14.58 2.89
CA VAL A 192 -8.92 14.46 2.98
C VAL A 192 -8.53 13.05 3.38
N ASP A 193 -9.31 12.40 4.24
CA ASP A 193 -9.17 10.99 4.58
C ASP A 193 -9.89 10.14 3.52
N CYS A 194 -9.12 9.55 2.63
CA CYS A 194 -9.61 8.77 1.51
C CYS A 194 -10.05 7.35 1.89
N PHE A 195 -9.73 6.88 3.10
CA PHE A 195 -9.98 5.52 3.55
C PHE A 195 -11.26 5.38 4.39
N LEU A 196 -11.39 6.18 5.44
CA LEU A 196 -12.46 6.04 6.44
C LEU A 196 -13.24 7.35 6.66
N GLY A 197 -12.98 8.38 5.84
CA GLY A 197 -13.76 9.63 5.78
C GLY A 197 -13.78 10.43 7.09
N GLY A 198 -12.72 10.39 7.88
CA GLY A 198 -12.61 11.09 9.16
C GLY A 198 -13.29 10.39 10.32
N SER A 199 -13.75 9.16 10.18
CA SER A 199 -14.36 8.41 11.29
C SER A 199 -13.30 7.96 12.30
N MET A 200 -13.13 8.70 13.39
CA MET A 200 -12.14 8.38 14.42
C MET A 200 -12.41 7.05 15.12
N ASP A 201 -13.66 6.64 15.27
CA ASP A 201 -14.02 5.32 15.78
C ASP A 201 -13.60 4.20 14.82
N SER A 202 -13.79 4.39 13.52
CA SER A 202 -13.33 3.43 12.51
C SER A 202 -11.81 3.37 12.45
N TRP A 203 -11.09 4.47 12.61
CA TRP A 203 -9.64 4.49 12.71
C TRP A 203 -9.12 3.77 13.96
N ALA A 204 -9.79 3.95 15.11
CA ALA A 204 -9.48 3.16 16.31
C ALA A 204 -9.75 1.66 16.09
N GLY A 205 -10.83 1.33 15.41
CA GLY A 205 -11.17 -0.03 15.01
C GLY A 205 -10.12 -0.63 14.07
N PHE A 206 -9.62 0.13 13.10
CA PHE A 206 -8.53 -0.28 12.20
C PHE A 206 -7.24 -0.55 12.99
N ALA A 207 -6.84 0.35 13.90
CA ALA A 207 -5.68 0.14 14.76
C ALA A 207 -5.79 -1.13 15.60
N LYS A 208 -6.95 -1.40 16.20
CA LYS A 208 -7.22 -2.64 16.95
C LYS A 208 -7.17 -3.87 16.04
N SER A 209 -7.68 -3.77 14.82
CA SER A 209 -7.63 -4.87 13.83
C SER A 209 -6.21 -5.17 13.37
N LEU A 210 -5.36 -4.15 13.23
CA LEU A 210 -3.93 -4.34 12.99
C LEU A 210 -3.24 -5.04 14.16
N LYS A 211 -3.53 -4.65 15.41
CA LYS A 211 -3.02 -5.36 16.60
C LYS A 211 -3.43 -6.82 16.61
N LEU A 212 -4.70 -7.12 16.30
CA LEU A 212 -5.17 -8.50 16.20
C LEU A 212 -4.39 -9.28 15.12
N LYS A 213 -4.20 -8.70 13.95
CA LYS A 213 -3.40 -9.30 12.86
C LYS A 213 -1.98 -9.60 13.32
N MET A 214 -1.36 -8.70 14.07
CA MET A 214 0.00 -8.88 14.59
C MET A 214 0.05 -10.00 15.64
N TYR A 215 -0.87 -10.03 16.59
CA TYR A 215 -0.96 -11.08 17.62
C TYR A 215 -1.20 -12.47 17.03
N LEU A 216 -1.98 -12.56 15.94
CA LEU A 216 -2.25 -13.84 15.26
C LEU A 216 -0.99 -14.43 14.60
N LYS A 217 0.05 -13.64 14.32
CA LYS A 217 1.33 -14.15 13.79
C LYS A 217 2.10 -15.01 14.80
N ASP A 218 1.95 -14.71 16.08
CA ASP A 218 2.46 -15.52 17.17
C ASP A 218 1.32 -15.81 18.17
N PHE A 219 0.36 -16.57 17.68
CA PHE A 219 -0.88 -16.86 18.41
C PHE A 219 -0.63 -17.43 19.80
N ASP A 220 0.35 -18.33 19.94
CA ASP A 220 0.62 -19.00 21.23
C ASP A 220 1.16 -18.02 22.28
N ALA A 221 1.99 -17.09 21.90
CA ALA A 221 2.52 -16.06 22.80
C ALA A 221 1.45 -15.01 23.19
N HIS A 222 0.48 -14.75 22.31
CA HIS A 222 -0.47 -13.66 22.46
C HIS A 222 -1.92 -14.07 22.72
N LYS A 223 -2.18 -15.30 23.19
CA LYS A 223 -3.55 -15.78 23.50
C LYS A 223 -4.33 -14.86 24.43
N SER A 224 -3.69 -14.38 25.49
CA SER A 224 -4.33 -13.47 26.46
C SER A 224 -4.63 -12.10 25.86
N ASP A 225 -3.72 -11.58 25.04
CA ASP A 225 -3.88 -10.27 24.39
C ASP A 225 -5.02 -10.32 23.36
N ILE A 226 -5.09 -11.40 22.58
CA ILE A 226 -6.18 -11.66 21.62
C ILE A 226 -7.52 -11.72 22.36
N GLN A 227 -7.59 -12.49 23.45
CA GLN A 227 -8.83 -12.62 24.21
C GLN A 227 -9.27 -11.28 24.83
N ALA A 228 -8.33 -10.51 25.39
CA ALA A 228 -8.59 -9.19 25.94
C ALA A 228 -9.09 -8.23 24.85
N LEU A 229 -8.45 -8.21 23.67
CA LEU A 229 -8.80 -7.36 22.55
C LEU A 229 -10.20 -7.69 22.01
N LEU A 230 -10.51 -8.98 21.83
CA LEU A 230 -11.83 -9.43 21.37
C LEU A 230 -12.92 -9.13 22.39
N SER A 231 -12.63 -9.29 23.70
CA SER A 231 -13.58 -8.98 24.77
C SER A 231 -13.86 -7.48 24.89
N ALA A 232 -12.88 -6.62 24.62
CA ALA A 232 -13.04 -5.18 24.61
C ALA A 232 -13.85 -4.69 23.39
N GLY A 233 -13.87 -5.45 22.30
CA GLY A 233 -14.60 -5.12 21.09
C GLY A 233 -14.07 -3.90 20.34
N GLY A 234 -14.87 -3.42 19.38
CA GLY A 234 -14.55 -2.23 18.59
C GLY A 234 -13.43 -2.47 17.58
N LEU A 235 -13.37 -3.66 17.00
CA LEU A 235 -12.61 -3.92 15.76
C LEU A 235 -13.28 -3.19 14.59
N LEU A 236 -12.56 -3.05 13.49
CA LEU A 236 -13.13 -2.47 12.28
C LEU A 236 -14.24 -3.37 11.73
N GLU A 237 -15.41 -2.78 11.46
CA GLU A 237 -16.60 -3.50 10.96
C GLU A 237 -16.90 -3.22 9.49
N GLN A 238 -16.05 -2.41 8.84
CA GLN A 238 -16.17 -2.05 7.43
C GLN A 238 -14.82 -2.14 6.74
N ASP A 239 -14.81 -2.13 5.42
CA ASP A 239 -13.57 -2.10 4.65
C ASP A 239 -12.83 -0.77 4.85
N CYS A 240 -11.51 -0.84 5.08
CA CYS A 240 -10.62 0.30 5.00
C CYS A 240 -10.09 0.36 3.58
N ALA A 241 -10.77 1.09 2.70
CA ALA A 241 -10.51 1.06 1.28
C ALA A 241 -10.70 2.43 0.63
N TRP A 242 -9.79 2.75 -0.29
CA TRP A 242 -9.97 3.87 -1.20
C TRP A 242 -10.75 3.39 -2.42
N VAL A 243 -11.99 3.82 -2.55
CA VAL A 243 -12.94 3.33 -3.58
C VAL A 243 -13.31 4.40 -4.64
N ASN A 244 -12.94 5.64 -4.43
CA ASN A 244 -13.31 6.76 -5.30
C ASN A 244 -12.33 6.91 -6.47
N TRP A 245 -12.32 5.93 -7.36
CA TRP A 245 -11.54 5.97 -8.59
C TRP A 245 -12.35 6.59 -9.72
N GLU A 246 -11.67 7.33 -10.60
CA GLU A 246 -12.28 7.97 -11.76
C GLU A 246 -11.69 7.42 -13.07
N ASP A 247 -12.48 7.45 -14.12
CA ASP A 247 -11.98 7.15 -15.47
C ASP A 247 -11.25 8.37 -16.04
N GLY A 248 -9.93 8.37 -15.93
CA GLY A 248 -9.05 9.43 -16.38
C GLY A 248 -7.58 9.07 -16.13
N THR A 249 -6.66 9.62 -16.91
CA THR A 249 -5.22 9.35 -16.73
C THR A 249 -4.76 9.70 -15.32
N ASN A 250 -4.11 8.76 -14.64
CA ASN A 250 -3.65 8.84 -13.25
C ASN A 250 -4.77 9.06 -12.21
N LYS A 251 -6.00 8.70 -12.53
CA LYS A 251 -7.15 8.78 -11.62
C LYS A 251 -7.78 7.43 -11.29
N GLY A 252 -7.37 6.39 -11.99
CA GLY A 252 -7.85 5.03 -11.79
C GLY A 252 -7.12 4.29 -10.67
N ASN A 253 -7.62 3.11 -10.35
CA ASN A 253 -6.94 2.19 -9.45
C ASN A 253 -5.49 1.95 -9.93
N PRO A 254 -4.48 1.93 -9.04
CA PRO A 254 -3.07 1.82 -9.44
C PRO A 254 -2.75 0.61 -10.32
N LEU A 255 -3.33 -0.55 -10.04
CA LEU A 255 -3.12 -1.75 -10.85
C LEU A 255 -3.75 -1.60 -12.25
N TYR A 256 -4.95 -1.03 -12.34
CA TYR A 256 -5.61 -0.74 -13.60
C TYR A 256 -4.83 0.29 -14.43
N GLU A 257 -4.40 1.40 -13.81
CA GLU A 257 -3.59 2.42 -14.48
C GLU A 257 -2.32 1.80 -15.05
N PHE A 258 -1.65 0.96 -14.29
CA PHE A 258 -0.40 0.35 -14.73
C PHE A 258 -0.62 -0.69 -15.84
N ASN A 259 -1.46 -1.71 -15.59
CA ASN A 259 -1.63 -2.80 -16.54
C ASN A 259 -2.40 -2.39 -17.80
N ILE A 260 -3.51 -1.68 -17.65
CA ILE A 260 -4.42 -1.42 -18.76
C ILE A 260 -4.01 -0.13 -19.49
N ARG A 261 -3.77 0.96 -18.75
CA ARG A 261 -3.49 2.25 -19.40
C ARG A 261 -2.03 2.41 -19.84
N GLN A 262 -1.07 2.04 -19.00
CA GLN A 262 0.36 2.21 -19.33
C GLN A 262 0.90 1.08 -20.18
N LEU A 263 0.62 -0.17 -19.83
CA LEU A 263 1.08 -1.34 -20.58
C LEU A 263 0.17 -1.67 -21.77
N ASN A 264 -1.02 -1.10 -21.80
CA ASN A 264 -2.03 -1.30 -22.85
C ASN A 264 -2.28 -2.78 -23.16
N THR A 265 -2.43 -3.60 -22.14
CA THR A 265 -2.67 -5.02 -22.29
C THR A 265 -3.60 -5.55 -21.19
N THR A 266 -4.52 -6.42 -21.59
CA THR A 266 -5.41 -7.15 -20.70
C THR A 266 -4.92 -8.58 -20.43
N GLU A 267 -3.78 -8.97 -21.03
CA GLU A 267 -3.33 -10.36 -21.07
C GLU A 267 -2.07 -10.65 -20.23
N ASN A 268 -1.57 -9.62 -19.52
CA ASN A 268 -0.37 -9.78 -18.69
C ASN A 268 -0.58 -10.73 -17.52
N ILE A 269 -1.77 -10.67 -16.91
CA ILE A 269 -2.09 -11.37 -15.67
C ILE A 269 -3.17 -12.39 -15.96
N ARG A 270 -2.90 -13.65 -15.63
CA ARG A 270 -3.80 -14.78 -15.83
C ARG A 270 -3.95 -15.59 -14.54
N ALA A 271 -5.05 -16.30 -14.42
CA ALA A 271 -5.26 -17.25 -13.33
C ALA A 271 -4.11 -18.26 -13.27
N CYS A 272 -3.52 -18.44 -12.10
CA CYS A 272 -2.54 -19.50 -11.88
C CYS A 272 -3.25 -20.83 -11.59
N HIS A 273 -2.80 -21.88 -12.26
CA HIS A 273 -3.31 -23.25 -12.08
C HIS A 273 -3.37 -23.67 -10.60
N THR A 274 -2.33 -23.38 -9.83
CA THR A 274 -2.21 -23.84 -8.43
C THR A 274 -3.39 -23.39 -7.55
N PHE A 275 -3.73 -22.10 -7.56
CA PHE A 275 -4.84 -21.61 -6.73
C PHE A 275 -6.19 -21.92 -7.34
N LEU A 276 -6.27 -21.88 -8.67
CA LEU A 276 -7.51 -22.20 -9.37
C LEU A 276 -7.95 -23.64 -9.11
N GLU A 277 -7.04 -24.63 -9.24
CA GLU A 277 -7.29 -26.04 -8.91
C GLU A 277 -7.74 -26.22 -7.46
N TYR A 278 -7.09 -25.50 -6.53
CA TYR A 278 -7.52 -25.54 -5.13
C TYR A 278 -8.99 -25.11 -4.97
N LEU A 279 -9.42 -24.06 -5.66
CA LEU A 279 -10.82 -23.61 -5.61
C LEU A 279 -11.77 -24.60 -6.28
N LEU A 280 -11.37 -25.20 -7.40
CA LEU A 280 -12.14 -26.22 -8.12
C LEU A 280 -12.31 -27.47 -7.25
N ASP A 281 -11.23 -28.01 -6.67
CA ASP A 281 -11.23 -29.17 -5.78
C ASP A 281 -12.15 -28.98 -4.56
N LYS A 282 -12.20 -27.77 -4.03
CA LYS A 282 -13.05 -27.39 -2.89
C LYS A 282 -14.46 -27.02 -3.29
N LYS A 283 -14.74 -26.91 -4.58
CA LYS A 283 -16.00 -26.38 -5.11
C LYS A 283 -16.34 -25.01 -4.50
N ASP A 284 -15.32 -24.15 -4.39
CA ASP A 284 -15.43 -22.85 -3.73
C ASP A 284 -16.17 -21.87 -4.66
N PRO A 285 -17.38 -21.41 -4.27
CA PRO A 285 -18.19 -20.56 -5.14
C PRO A 285 -17.56 -19.17 -5.38
N ARG A 286 -16.55 -18.78 -4.62
CA ARG A 286 -15.85 -17.49 -4.81
C ARG A 286 -15.10 -17.43 -6.15
N ILE A 287 -14.84 -18.56 -6.80
CA ILE A 287 -14.17 -18.63 -8.10
C ILE A 287 -14.83 -17.69 -9.14
N ILE A 288 -16.17 -17.62 -9.16
CA ILE A 288 -16.93 -16.78 -10.10
C ILE A 288 -16.75 -15.26 -9.87
N LYS A 289 -16.20 -14.86 -8.72
CA LYS A 289 -15.92 -13.45 -8.39
C LYS A 289 -14.43 -13.12 -8.46
N LEU A 290 -13.57 -14.14 -8.45
CA LEU A 290 -12.12 -13.99 -8.51
C LEU A 290 -11.57 -14.07 -9.94
N TYR A 291 -12.22 -14.89 -10.78
CA TYR A 291 -11.74 -15.17 -12.13
C TYR A 291 -12.84 -15.04 -13.17
N GLU A 292 -12.45 -14.66 -14.37
CA GLU A 292 -13.34 -14.69 -15.52
C GLU A 292 -13.42 -16.09 -16.13
N VAL A 293 -14.58 -16.40 -16.66
CA VAL A 293 -14.80 -17.61 -17.47
C VAL A 293 -13.91 -17.58 -18.71
N THR A 294 -13.27 -18.69 -19.05
CA THR A 294 -12.42 -18.77 -20.25
C THR A 294 -13.18 -18.36 -21.53
N ALA A 295 -12.47 -17.77 -22.47
CA ALA A 295 -13.05 -17.33 -23.73
C ALA A 295 -13.70 -18.49 -24.50
N ASN A 296 -13.12 -19.69 -24.42
CA ASN A 296 -13.67 -20.90 -25.04
C ASN A 296 -14.99 -21.32 -24.38
N ALA A 297 -15.03 -21.36 -23.04
CA ALA A 297 -16.26 -21.71 -22.32
C ALA A 297 -17.37 -20.69 -22.55
N LYS A 298 -17.06 -19.38 -22.54
CA LYS A 298 -18.03 -18.32 -22.91
C LYS A 298 -18.66 -18.57 -24.28
N LYS A 299 -17.86 -19.03 -25.25
CA LYS A 299 -18.29 -19.23 -26.62
C LYS A 299 -19.10 -20.52 -26.80
N THR A 300 -18.74 -21.60 -26.13
CA THR A 300 -19.25 -22.96 -26.37
C THR A 300 -20.37 -23.39 -25.42
N LEU A 301 -20.29 -22.97 -24.13
CA LEU A 301 -21.20 -23.45 -23.08
C LEU A 301 -22.40 -22.52 -22.88
N GLY A 302 -22.18 -21.19 -23.02
CA GLY A 302 -23.25 -20.20 -22.92
C GLY A 302 -23.80 -19.99 -21.50
N TYR A 303 -23.12 -20.52 -20.46
CA TYR A 303 -23.49 -20.30 -19.06
C TYR A 303 -23.32 -18.82 -18.70
N SER A 304 -24.30 -18.26 -18.04
CA SER A 304 -24.33 -16.81 -17.72
C SER A 304 -24.81 -16.49 -16.32
N SER A 305 -25.51 -17.39 -15.65
CA SER A 305 -25.91 -17.20 -14.25
C SER A 305 -24.85 -17.73 -13.28
N ASP A 306 -24.81 -17.13 -12.08
CA ASP A 306 -23.91 -17.57 -11.02
C ASP A 306 -24.15 -19.05 -10.67
N GLU A 307 -25.41 -19.52 -10.68
CA GLU A 307 -25.78 -20.91 -10.40
C GLU A 307 -25.23 -21.88 -11.45
N GLU A 308 -25.33 -21.53 -12.73
CA GLU A 308 -24.79 -22.36 -13.84
C GLU A 308 -23.27 -22.41 -13.77
N LEU A 309 -22.60 -21.27 -13.52
CA LEU A 309 -21.15 -21.20 -13.41
C LEU A 309 -20.62 -22.00 -12.22
N ILE A 310 -21.31 -21.97 -11.08
CA ILE A 310 -20.95 -22.77 -9.90
C ILE A 310 -21.17 -24.26 -10.16
N ALA A 311 -22.27 -24.63 -10.83
CA ALA A 311 -22.56 -26.02 -11.13
C ALA A 311 -21.58 -26.67 -12.13
N HIS A 312 -20.99 -25.87 -13.02
CA HIS A 312 -20.12 -26.30 -14.12
C HIS A 312 -18.73 -25.65 -14.07
N MET A 313 -18.23 -25.33 -12.86
CA MET A 313 -16.98 -24.59 -12.73
C MET A 313 -15.76 -25.29 -13.37
N ASP A 314 -15.70 -26.62 -13.34
CA ASP A 314 -14.64 -27.42 -13.96
C ASP A 314 -14.58 -27.26 -15.49
N GLU A 315 -15.70 -26.87 -16.13
CA GLU A 315 -15.80 -26.63 -17.57
C GLU A 315 -15.55 -25.14 -17.92
N CYS A 316 -15.71 -24.25 -16.95
CA CYS A 316 -15.72 -22.81 -17.15
C CYS A 316 -14.36 -22.15 -16.91
N TYR A 317 -13.53 -22.74 -16.06
CA TYR A 317 -12.31 -22.13 -15.58
C TYR A 317 -11.09 -23.02 -15.83
N GLU A 318 -10.01 -22.41 -16.29
CA GLU A 318 -8.72 -23.05 -16.52
C GLU A 318 -7.59 -22.08 -16.19
N GLY A 319 -6.55 -22.55 -15.52
CA GLY A 319 -5.40 -21.75 -15.10
C GLY A 319 -4.11 -22.15 -15.83
N LEU A 320 -3.21 -21.20 -15.98
CA LEU A 320 -1.87 -21.44 -16.52
C LEU A 320 -0.92 -21.92 -15.42
N PRO A 321 0.02 -22.83 -15.72
CA PRO A 321 1.10 -23.17 -14.80
C PRO A 321 1.94 -21.95 -14.43
N CYS A 322 2.36 -21.86 -13.16
CA CYS A 322 3.23 -20.78 -12.71
C CYS A 322 4.58 -20.80 -13.46
N GLY A 323 5.06 -19.62 -13.87
CA GLY A 323 6.33 -19.48 -14.57
C GLY A 323 6.33 -20.00 -16.00
N THR A 324 5.17 -20.19 -16.62
CA THR A 324 5.03 -20.56 -18.03
C THR A 324 5.78 -19.56 -18.91
N LYS A 325 6.60 -20.07 -19.83
CA LYS A 325 7.27 -19.22 -20.83
C LYS A 325 6.27 -18.79 -21.88
N PRO A 326 6.43 -17.60 -22.46
CA PRO A 326 5.63 -17.19 -23.60
C PRO A 326 5.68 -18.25 -24.70
N ASN A 327 4.51 -18.75 -25.08
CA ASN A 327 4.36 -19.68 -26.19
C ASN A 327 3.30 -19.11 -27.15
N THR A 328 3.65 -19.04 -28.42
CA THR A 328 2.80 -18.46 -29.47
C THR A 328 1.67 -19.38 -29.90
N ASP A 329 1.65 -20.62 -29.45
CA ASP A 329 0.73 -21.66 -29.97
C ASP A 329 -0.40 -22.05 -29.02
N GLU A 330 -0.57 -21.38 -27.88
CA GLU A 330 -1.56 -21.80 -26.90
C GLU A 330 -2.88 -21.04 -27.00
N THR A 331 -3.95 -21.83 -27.08
CA THR A 331 -5.35 -21.39 -27.20
C THR A 331 -6.11 -21.41 -25.88
N THR A 332 -5.48 -21.81 -24.78
CA THR A 332 -6.08 -21.95 -23.45
C THR A 332 -5.62 -20.86 -22.52
N GLU A 333 -6.46 -19.90 -22.23
CA GLU A 333 -6.18 -18.81 -21.30
C GLU A 333 -7.38 -18.55 -20.40
N GLY A 334 -7.23 -18.80 -19.11
CA GLY A 334 -8.12 -18.28 -18.08
C GLY A 334 -7.86 -16.79 -17.88
N GLY A 335 -8.89 -15.95 -17.92
CA GLY A 335 -8.82 -14.53 -17.62
C GLY A 335 -8.97 -14.25 -16.13
N ILE A 336 -8.51 -13.05 -15.68
CA ILE A 336 -8.81 -12.47 -14.38
C ILE A 336 -9.93 -11.46 -14.55
#